data_d1e155591d2f9ef75ee1f962a66891be
#
_entry.id   d1e155591d2f9ef75ee1f962a66891be
#
_cell.length_a   1.000
_cell.length_b   1.000
_cell.length_c   1.000
_cell.angle_alpha   90.00
_cell.angle_beta   90.00
_cell.angle_gamma   90.00
#
_symmetry.space_group_name_H-M   'P 1'
#
loop_
_entity.id
_entity.type
_entity.pdbx_description
1 polymer ?
#
loop_
_entity_poly.entity_id
_entity_poly.type
_entity_poly.pdbx_seq_one_letter_code
_entity_poly.pdbx_strand_id
1 'polypeptide(L)'
;YRNLLDEVVDGNLSGEDLEKAYTDIRSFERQLRDSGTIIFKLFLNISKKEQAQRLQTLRKNPNTSWRVDDGVLARHYKYDEYKQASKEMFAETDVEDGAHWQEIDTTKFLPATAKVLEILVTLLKNKVEKRKKGIKFNRNIPSAELPHFKTAPSLAKVDTSLSLQKDEYREELFTRQKRIHELHNELYRLRIPMVIVYEGWDAAGKGGNIRRLTEEMDPRGYE
;
A
#
# COMPACT_ATOMS: atom_id res chain seq x y z
N TYR A 1 10.15 1.69 -5.03
CA TYR A 1 9.31 2.85 -5.39
C TYR A 1 9.77 4.13 -4.71
N ARG A 2 9.98 4.14 -3.39
CA ARG A 2 10.34 5.38 -2.69
C ARG A 2 11.64 5.98 -3.19
N ASN A 3 12.70 5.19 -3.30
CA ASN A 3 13.98 5.67 -3.81
C ASN A 3 13.84 6.29 -5.19
N LEU A 4 13.01 5.70 -6.07
CA LEU A 4 12.71 6.25 -7.38
C LEU A 4 12.07 7.64 -7.26
N LEU A 5 11.08 7.83 -6.38
CA LEU A 5 10.44 9.13 -6.17
C LEU A 5 11.43 10.17 -5.65
N ASP A 6 12.29 9.80 -4.69
CA ASP A 6 13.32 10.69 -4.15
C ASP A 6 14.28 11.12 -5.27
N GLU A 7 14.78 10.18 -6.09
CA GLU A 7 15.70 10.48 -7.21
C GLU A 7 15.06 11.35 -8.30
N VAL A 8 13.79 11.13 -8.62
CA VAL A 8 13.04 11.94 -9.60
C VAL A 8 12.84 13.37 -9.09
N VAL A 9 12.40 13.54 -7.83
CA VAL A 9 12.13 14.86 -7.25
C VAL A 9 13.41 15.64 -6.97
N ASP A 10 14.52 14.95 -6.71
CA ASP A 10 15.82 15.58 -6.54
C ASP A 10 16.53 15.85 -7.89
N GLY A 11 15.92 15.44 -9.01
CA GLY A 11 16.43 15.68 -10.36
C GLY A 11 17.60 14.79 -10.77
N ASN A 12 17.86 13.74 -10.00
CA ASN A 12 18.95 12.78 -10.27
C ASN A 12 18.54 11.71 -11.30
N LEU A 13 17.25 11.50 -11.50
CA LEU A 13 16.71 10.48 -12.40
C LEU A 13 15.67 11.09 -13.35
N SER A 14 15.93 11.04 -14.65
CA SER A 14 15.06 11.61 -15.69
C SER A 14 15.30 10.95 -17.04
N GLY A 15 14.42 11.23 -18.01
CA GLY A 15 14.57 10.76 -19.40
C GLY A 15 14.69 9.25 -19.52
N GLU A 16 15.67 8.76 -20.31
CA GLU A 16 15.86 7.33 -20.59
C GLU A 16 16.14 6.49 -19.33
N ASP A 17 16.86 7.03 -18.36
CA ASP A 17 17.17 6.32 -17.11
C ASP A 17 15.90 6.11 -16.28
N LEU A 18 14.99 7.07 -16.27
CA LEU A 18 13.68 6.95 -15.62
C LEU A 18 12.81 5.89 -16.29
N GLU A 19 12.73 5.89 -17.62
CA GLU A 19 12.01 4.88 -18.40
C GLU A 19 12.57 3.45 -18.15
N LYS A 20 13.88 3.35 -18.07
CA LYS A 20 14.55 2.10 -17.71
C LYS A 20 14.16 1.66 -16.30
N ALA A 21 14.16 2.56 -15.31
CA ALA A 21 13.77 2.25 -13.95
C ALA A 21 12.33 1.74 -13.86
N TYR A 22 11.38 2.35 -14.59
CA TYR A 22 10.00 1.83 -14.69
C TYR A 22 9.95 0.45 -15.34
N THR A 23 10.76 0.22 -16.36
CA THR A 23 10.85 -1.08 -17.06
C THR A 23 11.40 -2.16 -16.12
N ASP A 24 12.40 -1.84 -15.31
CA ASP A 24 12.99 -2.75 -14.33
C ASP A 24 11.96 -3.11 -13.25
N ILE A 25 11.19 -2.14 -12.74
CA ILE A 25 10.09 -2.36 -11.79
C ILE A 25 9.04 -3.31 -12.40
N ARG A 26 8.56 -3.02 -13.62
CA ARG A 26 7.56 -3.86 -14.30
C ARG A 26 8.08 -5.29 -14.52
N SER A 27 9.35 -5.42 -14.88
CA SER A 27 10.01 -6.71 -15.11
C SER A 27 10.13 -7.51 -13.82
N PHE A 28 10.52 -6.88 -12.73
CA PHE A 28 10.61 -7.49 -11.40
C PHE A 28 9.24 -7.95 -10.89
N GLU A 29 8.22 -7.08 -10.97
CA GLU A 29 6.86 -7.45 -10.58
C GLU A 29 6.32 -8.62 -11.42
N ARG A 30 6.62 -8.64 -12.72
CA ARG A 30 6.25 -9.75 -13.60
C ARG A 30 6.91 -11.06 -13.16
N GLN A 31 8.21 -11.05 -12.85
CA GLN A 31 8.92 -12.24 -12.36
C GLN A 31 8.29 -12.79 -11.08
N LEU A 32 7.95 -11.91 -10.13
CA LEU A 32 7.26 -12.30 -8.90
C LEU A 32 5.89 -12.93 -9.20
N ARG A 33 5.09 -12.34 -10.08
CA ARG A 33 3.78 -12.87 -10.48
C ARG A 33 3.91 -14.22 -11.20
N ASP A 34 4.89 -14.34 -12.07
CA ASP A 34 5.15 -15.59 -12.81
C ASP A 34 5.56 -16.72 -11.87
N SER A 35 6.18 -16.41 -10.74
CA SER A 35 6.46 -17.38 -9.67
C SER A 35 5.22 -17.73 -8.82
N GLY A 36 4.09 -17.08 -9.06
CA GLY A 36 2.85 -17.26 -8.29
C GLY A 36 2.71 -16.34 -7.08
N THR A 37 3.61 -15.37 -6.91
CA THR A 37 3.54 -14.38 -5.83
C THR A 37 2.37 -13.42 -6.04
N ILE A 38 1.64 -13.11 -4.98
CA ILE A 38 0.61 -12.08 -4.96
C ILE A 38 1.27 -10.75 -4.61
N ILE A 39 1.17 -9.78 -5.51
CA ILE A 39 1.63 -8.41 -5.26
C ILE A 39 0.42 -7.54 -4.93
N PHE A 40 0.53 -6.72 -3.92
CA PHE A 40 -0.48 -5.75 -3.53
C PHE A 40 0.18 -4.39 -3.28
N LYS A 41 -0.18 -3.39 -4.10
CA LYS A 41 0.41 -2.05 -4.06
C LYS A 41 -0.53 -1.07 -3.37
N LEU A 42 -0.06 -0.47 -2.26
CA LEU A 42 -0.80 0.52 -1.48
C LEU A 42 -0.04 1.84 -1.44
N PHE A 43 -0.71 2.92 -1.78
CA PHE A 43 -0.21 4.27 -1.59
C PHE A 43 -1.03 4.98 -0.51
N LEU A 44 -0.39 5.26 0.63
CA LEU A 44 -1.03 5.93 1.75
C LEU A 44 -0.90 7.45 1.60
N ASN A 45 -2.00 8.11 1.34
CA ASN A 45 -2.04 9.54 1.05
C ASN A 45 -2.63 10.36 2.20
N ILE A 46 -2.12 11.59 2.37
CA ILE A 46 -2.68 12.64 3.24
C ILE A 46 -2.49 13.99 2.55
N SER A 47 -3.27 14.98 2.91
CA SER A 47 -3.08 16.33 2.37
C SER A 47 -1.81 17.00 2.91
N LYS A 48 -1.25 17.95 2.16
CA LYS A 48 -0.09 18.76 2.60
C LYS A 48 -0.32 19.41 3.97
N LYS A 49 -1.54 19.90 4.21
CA LYS A 49 -1.94 20.49 5.50
C LYS A 49 -1.91 19.46 6.63
N GLU A 50 -2.47 18.29 6.40
CA GLU A 50 -2.46 17.19 7.39
C GLU A 50 -1.05 16.69 7.68
N GLN A 51 -0.21 16.56 6.64
CA GLN A 51 1.19 16.21 6.80
C GLN A 51 1.92 17.22 7.69
N ALA A 52 1.73 18.54 7.43
CA ALA A 52 2.32 19.59 8.25
C ALA A 52 1.92 19.48 9.71
N GLN A 53 0.63 19.25 9.98
CA GLN A 53 0.11 19.09 11.35
C GLN A 53 0.73 17.87 12.07
N ARG A 54 0.83 16.74 11.38
CA ARG A 54 1.45 15.53 11.93
C ARG A 54 2.94 15.71 12.20
N LEU A 55 3.67 16.31 11.28
CA LEU A 55 5.09 16.62 11.48
C LEU A 55 5.30 17.57 12.66
N GLN A 56 4.46 18.59 12.80
CA GLN A 56 4.51 19.49 13.94
C GLN A 56 4.25 18.75 15.27
N THR A 57 3.28 17.85 15.29
CA THR A 57 2.96 17.04 16.47
C THR A 57 4.13 16.14 16.86
N LEU A 58 4.73 15.44 15.87
CA LEU A 58 5.90 14.60 16.10
C LEU A 58 7.09 15.41 16.62
N ARG A 59 7.34 16.61 16.08
CA ARG A 59 8.45 17.47 16.46
C ARG A 59 8.32 18.03 17.89
N LYS A 60 7.08 18.28 18.35
CA LYS A 60 6.82 18.77 19.72
C LYS A 60 7.02 17.71 20.79
N ASN A 61 6.95 16.45 20.47
CA ASN A 61 7.09 15.36 21.44
C ASN A 61 8.56 14.91 21.51
N PRO A 62 9.24 15.02 22.66
CA PRO A 62 10.64 14.63 22.81
C PRO A 62 10.95 13.18 22.39
N ASN A 63 9.99 12.28 22.57
CA ASN A 63 10.15 10.86 22.22
C ASN A 63 10.05 10.58 20.72
N THR A 64 9.54 11.53 19.92
CA THR A 64 9.33 11.35 18.46
C THR A 64 9.98 12.45 17.62
N SER A 65 10.51 13.50 18.23
CA SER A 65 11.12 14.65 17.53
C SER A 65 12.26 14.24 16.60
N TRP A 66 13.02 13.23 16.97
CA TRP A 66 14.10 12.65 16.16
C TRP A 66 13.65 12.08 14.81
N ARG A 67 12.34 11.83 14.63
CA ARG A 67 11.76 11.34 13.36
C ARG A 67 11.55 12.45 12.34
N VAL A 68 11.75 13.71 12.72
CA VAL A 68 11.50 14.88 11.87
C VAL A 68 12.83 15.61 11.70
N ASP A 69 13.68 15.04 10.84
CA ASP A 69 14.94 15.62 10.42
C ASP A 69 14.76 16.63 9.26
N ASP A 70 15.86 17.24 8.84
CA ASP A 70 15.86 18.20 7.74
C ASP A 70 15.44 17.55 6.40
N GLY A 71 15.75 16.28 6.20
CA GLY A 71 15.33 15.53 5.01
C GLY A 71 13.80 15.34 4.95
N VAL A 72 13.17 15.04 6.09
CA VAL A 72 11.70 14.96 6.19
C VAL A 72 11.06 16.31 5.88
N LEU A 73 11.63 17.40 6.40
CA LEU A 73 11.14 18.75 6.13
C LEU A 73 11.33 19.15 4.66
N ALA A 74 12.47 18.85 4.07
CA ALA A 74 12.75 19.10 2.65
C ALA A 74 11.71 18.40 1.76
N ARG A 75 11.39 17.13 2.03
CA ARG A 75 10.34 16.38 1.32
C ARG A 75 8.94 17.00 1.51
N HIS A 76 8.64 17.52 2.69
CA HIS A 76 7.38 18.22 2.92
C HIS A 76 7.27 19.49 2.07
N TYR A 77 8.35 20.27 1.93
CA TYR A 77 8.36 21.46 1.07
C TYR A 77 8.13 21.11 -0.40
N LYS A 78 8.67 19.98 -0.86
CA LYS A 78 8.48 19.44 -2.22
C LYS A 78 7.21 18.58 -2.38
N TYR A 79 6.21 18.70 -1.48
CA TYR A 79 5.00 17.85 -1.48
C TYR A 79 4.31 17.77 -2.85
N ASP A 80 4.16 18.88 -3.55
CA ASP A 80 3.45 18.92 -4.82
C ASP A 80 4.25 18.25 -5.94
N GLU A 81 5.58 18.32 -5.89
CA GLU A 81 6.50 17.62 -6.79
C GLU A 81 6.41 16.10 -6.57
N TYR A 82 6.45 15.65 -5.33
CA TYR A 82 6.23 14.24 -4.98
C TYR A 82 4.87 13.74 -5.42
N LYS A 83 3.83 14.54 -5.28
CA LYS A 83 2.48 14.19 -5.72
C LYS A 83 2.41 13.99 -7.24
N GLN A 84 3.09 14.83 -8.00
CA GLN A 84 3.16 14.71 -9.46
C GLN A 84 3.96 13.47 -9.86
N ALA A 85 5.16 13.29 -9.32
CA ALA A 85 6.01 12.12 -9.57
C ALA A 85 5.31 10.80 -9.21
N SER A 86 4.52 10.79 -8.11
CA SER A 86 3.73 9.61 -7.74
C SER A 86 2.67 9.25 -8.77
N LYS A 87 1.99 10.24 -9.35
CA LYS A 87 0.99 9.99 -10.41
C LYS A 87 1.62 9.39 -11.66
N GLU A 88 2.77 9.90 -12.06
CA GLU A 88 3.54 9.37 -13.18
C GLU A 88 4.00 7.94 -12.91
N MET A 89 4.56 7.71 -11.71
CA MET A 89 4.95 6.36 -11.28
C MET A 89 3.77 5.38 -11.30
N PHE A 90 2.56 5.80 -10.88
CA PHE A 90 1.38 4.94 -10.95
C PHE A 90 1.02 4.62 -12.39
N ALA A 91 0.98 5.63 -13.27
CA ALA A 91 0.67 5.42 -14.67
C ALA A 91 1.65 4.45 -15.33
N GLU A 92 2.95 4.58 -15.04
CA GLU A 92 4.00 3.78 -15.64
C GLU A 92 4.14 2.37 -15.04
N THR A 93 3.74 2.18 -13.80
CA THR A 93 3.87 0.88 -13.12
C THR A 93 2.54 0.16 -12.90
N ASP A 94 1.41 0.75 -13.30
CA ASP A 94 0.07 0.14 -13.23
C ASP A 94 -0.26 -0.56 -14.54
N VAL A 95 0.29 -1.75 -14.73
CA VAL A 95 0.11 -2.51 -15.96
C VAL A 95 -1.16 -3.36 -15.93
N GLU A 96 -1.79 -3.56 -17.09
CA GLU A 96 -3.11 -4.20 -17.25
C GLU A 96 -3.19 -5.58 -16.57
N ASP A 97 -2.15 -6.41 -16.74
CA ASP A 97 -2.05 -7.75 -16.12
C ASP A 97 -1.35 -7.74 -14.76
N GLY A 98 -1.12 -6.56 -14.18
CA GLY A 98 -0.31 -6.37 -12.98
C GLY A 98 -1.10 -6.24 -11.67
N ALA A 99 -0.36 -5.89 -10.63
CA ALA A 99 -0.94 -5.41 -9.40
C ALA A 99 -1.23 -3.91 -9.55
N HIS A 100 -2.49 -3.52 -9.34
CA HIS A 100 -2.90 -2.12 -9.43
C HIS A 100 -2.62 -1.36 -8.14
N TRP A 101 -2.26 -0.09 -8.27
CA TRP A 101 -2.11 0.80 -7.14
C TRP A 101 -3.46 1.10 -6.48
N GLN A 102 -3.48 0.99 -5.16
CA GLN A 102 -4.60 1.37 -4.32
C GLN A 102 -4.23 2.62 -3.52
N GLU A 103 -4.79 3.76 -3.87
CA GLU A 103 -4.59 5.01 -3.14
C GLU A 103 -5.57 5.08 -1.97
N ILE A 104 -5.06 5.21 -0.75
CA ILE A 104 -5.84 5.23 0.49
C ILE A 104 -5.62 6.56 1.20
N ASP A 105 -6.68 7.32 1.42
CA ASP A 105 -6.63 8.49 2.29
C ASP A 105 -6.46 8.05 3.76
N THR A 106 -5.34 8.44 4.34
CA THR A 106 -5.00 8.12 5.73
C THR A 106 -5.17 9.32 6.67
N THR A 107 -5.90 10.33 6.27
CA THR A 107 -6.25 11.49 7.11
C THR A 107 -6.94 11.02 8.39
N LYS A 108 -7.88 10.08 8.27
CA LYS A 108 -8.47 9.38 9.41
C LYS A 108 -7.93 7.96 9.49
N PHE A 109 -7.19 7.70 10.54
CA PHE A 109 -6.43 6.46 10.67
C PHE A 109 -7.32 5.20 10.71
N LEU A 110 -8.41 5.22 11.48
CA LEU A 110 -9.26 4.05 11.69
C LEU A 110 -9.99 3.60 10.41
N PRO A 111 -10.69 4.49 9.66
CA PRO A 111 -11.31 4.12 8.40
C PRO A 111 -10.30 3.66 7.34
N ALA A 112 -9.12 4.29 7.30
CA ALA A 112 -8.06 3.89 6.38
C ALA A 112 -7.58 2.46 6.66
N THR A 113 -7.34 2.12 7.93
CA THR A 113 -6.95 0.77 8.33
C THR A 113 -8.03 -0.25 7.98
N ALA A 114 -9.29 0.03 8.29
CA ALA A 114 -10.41 -0.84 7.94
C ALA A 114 -10.48 -1.08 6.42
N LYS A 115 -10.30 -0.02 5.63
CA LYS A 115 -10.31 -0.12 4.16
C LYS A 115 -9.17 -0.99 3.61
N VAL A 116 -7.94 -0.81 4.12
CA VAL A 116 -6.79 -1.65 3.74
C VAL A 116 -7.08 -3.12 4.04
N LEU A 117 -7.56 -3.42 5.25
CA LEU A 117 -7.88 -4.80 5.65
C LEU A 117 -9.01 -5.40 4.81
N GLU A 118 -10.06 -4.64 4.50
CA GLU A 118 -11.17 -5.08 3.63
C GLU A 118 -10.67 -5.50 2.25
N ILE A 119 -9.85 -4.66 1.61
CA ILE A 119 -9.28 -4.93 0.30
C ILE A 119 -8.41 -6.19 0.35
N LEU A 120 -7.54 -6.30 1.34
CA LEU A 120 -6.67 -7.46 1.55
C LEU A 120 -7.45 -8.76 1.74
N VAL A 121 -8.42 -8.77 2.64
CA VAL A 121 -9.27 -9.95 2.87
C VAL A 121 -9.98 -10.38 1.59
N THR A 122 -10.51 -9.43 0.82
CA THR A 122 -11.20 -9.71 -0.45
C THR A 122 -10.26 -10.36 -1.45
N LEU A 123 -9.07 -9.80 -1.62
CA LEU A 123 -8.06 -10.31 -2.54
C LEU A 123 -7.60 -11.72 -2.15
N LEU A 124 -7.29 -11.93 -0.87
CA LEU A 124 -6.83 -13.22 -0.37
C LEU A 124 -7.92 -14.31 -0.49
N LYS A 125 -9.17 -13.99 -0.12
CA LYS A 125 -10.30 -14.94 -0.31
C LYS A 125 -10.39 -15.40 -1.77
N ASN A 126 -10.36 -14.46 -2.71
CA ASN A 126 -10.48 -14.79 -4.13
C ASN A 126 -9.33 -15.70 -4.60
N LYS A 127 -8.11 -15.44 -4.15
CA LYS A 127 -6.93 -16.25 -4.51
C LYS A 127 -6.97 -17.63 -3.89
N VAL A 128 -7.34 -17.75 -2.61
CA VAL A 128 -7.45 -19.03 -1.90
C VAL A 128 -8.56 -19.90 -2.52
N GLU A 129 -9.73 -19.32 -2.81
CA GLU A 129 -10.84 -20.03 -3.47
C GLU A 129 -10.45 -20.57 -4.85
N LYS A 130 -9.78 -19.75 -5.66
CA LYS A 130 -9.27 -20.19 -6.97
C LYS A 130 -8.27 -21.36 -6.83
N ARG A 131 -7.39 -21.32 -5.83
CA ARG A 131 -6.41 -22.39 -5.59
C ARG A 131 -7.07 -23.69 -5.10
N LYS A 132 -8.06 -23.59 -4.19
CA LYS A 132 -8.83 -24.75 -3.69
C LYS A 132 -9.58 -25.46 -4.82
N LYS A 133 -10.09 -24.72 -5.81
CA LYS A 133 -10.79 -25.30 -6.98
C LYS A 133 -9.86 -25.99 -7.99
N GLY A 134 -8.58 -26.11 -7.67
CA GLY A 134 -7.59 -26.76 -8.55
C GLY A 134 -7.31 -26.01 -9.85
N ILE A 135 -7.73 -24.75 -9.94
CA ILE A 135 -7.40 -23.89 -11.07
C ILE A 135 -5.90 -23.67 -11.04
N LYS A 136 -5.18 -24.35 -11.93
CA LYS A 136 -3.77 -24.09 -12.16
C LYS A 136 -3.65 -22.60 -12.44
N PHE A 137 -2.70 -21.94 -11.78
CA PHE A 137 -2.35 -20.55 -12.09
C PHE A 137 -2.06 -20.48 -13.59
N ASN A 138 -3.01 -19.96 -14.35
CA ASN A 138 -2.74 -19.63 -15.72
C ASN A 138 -1.88 -18.36 -15.66
N ARG A 139 -0.66 -18.42 -16.16
CA ARG A 139 0.29 -17.30 -16.16
C ARG A 139 -0.25 -16.04 -16.87
N ASN A 140 -1.36 -16.21 -17.58
CA ASN A 140 -2.11 -15.16 -18.26
C ASN A 140 -3.48 -14.97 -17.62
N ILE A 141 -3.56 -14.63 -16.31
CA ILE A 141 -4.84 -14.19 -15.73
C ILE A 141 -5.07 -12.77 -16.26
N PRO A 142 -6.11 -12.55 -17.09
CA PRO A 142 -6.48 -11.20 -17.49
C PRO A 142 -6.77 -10.37 -16.22
N SER A 143 -6.22 -9.19 -16.17
CA SER A 143 -6.45 -8.19 -15.13
C SER A 143 -7.97 -7.95 -14.85
N ALA A 144 -8.82 -8.30 -15.81
CA ALA A 144 -10.28 -8.19 -15.73
C ALA A 144 -10.94 -8.96 -14.57
N GLU A 145 -10.26 -9.96 -13.98
CA GLU A 145 -10.83 -10.76 -12.88
C GLU A 145 -10.42 -10.29 -11.48
N LEU A 146 -9.48 -9.37 -11.37
CA LEU A 146 -9.26 -8.63 -10.14
C LEU A 146 -10.33 -7.55 -10.04
N PRO A 147 -10.86 -7.23 -8.84
CA PRO A 147 -11.75 -6.09 -8.72
C PRO A 147 -11.03 -4.86 -9.27
N HIS A 148 -11.42 -4.45 -10.48
CA HIS A 148 -10.94 -3.21 -11.07
C HIS A 148 -11.48 -2.07 -10.21
N PHE A 149 -10.66 -1.58 -9.34
CA PHE A 149 -10.84 -0.24 -8.84
C PHE A 149 -10.49 0.69 -10.00
N LYS A 150 -11.47 0.88 -10.91
CA LYS A 150 -11.36 1.87 -11.99
C LYS A 150 -10.99 3.19 -11.34
N THR A 151 -9.76 3.63 -11.59
CA THR A 151 -9.20 4.91 -11.13
C THR A 151 -9.31 5.12 -9.62
N ALA A 152 -8.19 5.27 -8.95
CA ALA A 152 -8.16 5.77 -7.58
C ALA A 152 -9.12 6.96 -7.49
N PRO A 153 -10.11 6.95 -6.58
CA PRO A 153 -11.02 8.06 -6.45
C PRO A 153 -10.19 9.33 -6.24
N SER A 154 -10.43 10.36 -7.06
CA SER A 154 -9.80 11.67 -6.83
C SER A 154 -9.95 12.00 -5.35
N LEU A 155 -8.88 12.47 -4.69
CA LEU A 155 -8.92 12.91 -3.28
C LEU A 155 -10.09 13.86 -2.99
N ALA A 156 -10.51 14.64 -3.98
CA ALA A 156 -11.71 15.50 -3.92
C ALA A 156 -13.03 14.73 -3.77
N LYS A 157 -13.05 13.42 -4.05
CA LYS A 157 -14.24 12.57 -3.95
C LYS A 157 -14.22 11.64 -2.74
N VAL A 158 -13.15 11.66 -1.96
CA VAL A 158 -13.07 10.83 -0.75
C VAL A 158 -13.89 11.48 0.35
N ASP A 159 -14.85 10.75 0.88
CA ASP A 159 -15.62 11.21 2.04
C ASP A 159 -14.75 11.13 3.30
N THR A 160 -14.22 12.28 3.70
CA THR A 160 -13.40 12.42 4.92
C THR A 160 -14.24 12.53 6.20
N SER A 161 -15.58 12.54 6.10
CA SER A 161 -16.48 12.56 7.26
C SER A 161 -16.66 11.18 7.89
N LEU A 162 -16.37 10.12 7.16
CA LEU A 162 -16.48 8.74 7.65
C LEU A 162 -15.62 8.54 8.91
N SER A 163 -16.25 8.08 9.96
CA SER A 163 -15.57 7.74 11.21
C SER A 163 -16.25 6.54 11.85
N LEU A 164 -15.45 5.66 12.44
CA LEU A 164 -15.96 4.59 13.29
C LEU A 164 -15.85 5.03 14.75
N GLN A 165 -16.84 4.65 15.56
CA GLN A 165 -16.74 4.76 17.00
C GLN A 165 -15.64 3.82 17.50
N LYS A 166 -15.02 4.17 18.65
CA LYS A 166 -13.84 3.45 19.13
C LYS A 166 -14.10 1.96 19.38
N ASP A 167 -15.28 1.63 19.88
CA ASP A 167 -15.63 0.25 20.22
C ASP A 167 -16.00 -0.53 18.96
N GLU A 168 -16.74 0.05 18.03
CA GLU A 168 -17.01 -0.49 16.70
C GLU A 168 -15.70 -0.77 15.94
N TYR A 169 -14.74 0.16 15.99
CA TYR A 169 -13.42 -0.05 15.39
C TYR A 169 -12.70 -1.26 16.00
N ARG A 170 -12.73 -1.43 17.32
CA ARG A 170 -12.03 -2.54 17.97
C ARG A 170 -12.64 -3.89 17.58
N GLU A 171 -13.96 -3.96 17.53
CA GLU A 171 -14.67 -5.16 17.12
C GLU A 171 -14.37 -5.54 15.65
N GLU A 172 -14.45 -4.56 14.75
CA GLU A 172 -14.12 -4.73 13.33
C GLU A 172 -12.64 -5.11 13.15
N LEU A 173 -11.72 -4.45 13.86
CA LEU A 173 -10.29 -4.75 13.80
C LEU A 173 -10.04 -6.20 14.24
N PHE A 174 -10.56 -6.61 15.38
CA PHE A 174 -10.41 -7.97 15.91
C PHE A 174 -10.96 -9.02 14.93
N THR A 175 -12.16 -8.80 14.41
CA THR A 175 -12.80 -9.72 13.48
C THR A 175 -11.96 -9.88 12.20
N ARG A 176 -11.42 -8.79 11.66
CA ARG A 176 -10.61 -8.81 10.45
C ARG A 176 -9.23 -9.39 10.68
N GLN A 177 -8.60 -9.11 11.82
CA GLN A 177 -7.31 -9.69 12.19
C GLN A 177 -7.43 -11.22 12.35
N LYS A 178 -8.47 -11.70 13.01
CA LYS A 178 -8.75 -13.14 13.11
C LYS A 178 -8.89 -13.78 11.72
N ARG A 179 -9.61 -13.12 10.80
CA ARG A 179 -9.77 -13.63 9.43
C ARG A 179 -8.45 -13.61 8.64
N ILE A 180 -7.61 -12.58 8.85
CA ILE A 180 -6.26 -12.54 8.24
C ILE A 180 -5.39 -13.69 8.77
N HIS A 181 -5.42 -13.94 10.07
CA HIS A 181 -4.71 -15.08 10.66
C HIS A 181 -5.08 -16.42 9.99
N GLU A 182 -6.38 -16.71 9.83
CA GLU A 182 -6.85 -17.90 9.15
C GLU A 182 -6.34 -17.99 7.71
N LEU A 183 -6.47 -16.91 6.95
CA LEU A 183 -6.03 -16.84 5.55
C LEU A 183 -4.51 -16.94 5.41
N HIS A 184 -3.76 -16.34 6.32
CA HIS A 184 -2.30 -16.45 6.37
C HIS A 184 -1.87 -17.90 6.54
N ASN A 185 -2.49 -18.65 7.47
CA ASN A 185 -2.24 -20.05 7.65
C ASN A 185 -2.57 -20.89 6.41
N GLU A 186 -3.65 -20.55 5.69
CA GLU A 186 -3.99 -21.20 4.42
C GLU A 186 -2.95 -20.91 3.33
N LEU A 187 -2.51 -19.65 3.19
CA LEU A 187 -1.44 -19.27 2.25
C LEU A 187 -0.16 -20.06 2.52
N TYR A 188 0.24 -20.14 3.79
CA TYR A 188 1.41 -20.92 4.20
C TYR A 188 1.27 -22.41 3.82
N ARG A 189 0.14 -23.03 4.14
CA ARG A 189 -0.16 -24.43 3.81
C ARG A 189 -0.17 -24.70 2.31
N LEU A 190 -0.75 -23.77 1.53
CA LEU A 190 -0.88 -23.87 0.07
C LEU A 190 0.39 -23.44 -0.68
N ARG A 191 1.43 -22.98 0.05
CA ARG A 191 2.67 -22.44 -0.53
C ARG A 191 2.42 -21.33 -1.54
N ILE A 192 1.54 -20.39 -1.19
CA ILE A 192 1.27 -19.21 -2.00
C ILE A 192 2.07 -18.04 -1.45
N PRO A 193 3.12 -17.58 -2.11
CA PRO A 193 3.86 -16.41 -1.69
C PRO A 193 3.04 -15.14 -1.93
N MET A 194 3.13 -14.17 -1.01
CA MET A 194 2.47 -12.88 -1.11
C MET A 194 3.44 -11.77 -0.72
N VAL A 195 3.46 -10.72 -1.53
CA VAL A 195 4.20 -9.49 -1.22
C VAL A 195 3.19 -8.35 -1.05
N ILE A 196 3.29 -7.64 0.06
CA ILE A 196 2.49 -6.44 0.33
C ILE A 196 3.45 -5.25 0.35
N VAL A 197 3.22 -4.31 -0.55
CA VAL A 197 4.01 -3.07 -0.63
C VAL A 197 3.23 -1.94 0.02
N TYR A 198 3.82 -1.31 1.03
CA TYR A 198 3.29 -0.10 1.66
C TYR A 198 4.12 1.09 1.21
N GLU A 199 3.50 2.01 0.51
CA GLU A 199 4.12 3.27 0.11
C GLU A 199 3.23 4.46 0.53
N GLY A 200 3.81 5.63 0.66
CA GLY A 200 3.10 6.84 1.04
C GLY A 200 4.00 7.88 1.68
N TRP A 201 3.44 9.06 1.90
CA TRP A 201 4.13 10.20 2.50
C TRP A 201 4.68 9.92 3.89
N ASP A 202 5.67 10.71 4.32
CA ASP A 202 6.12 10.69 5.70
C ASP A 202 4.95 11.00 6.65
N ALA A 203 4.90 10.28 7.76
CA ALA A 203 3.81 10.34 8.74
C ALA A 203 2.41 9.87 8.24
N ALA A 204 2.29 9.29 7.03
CA ALA A 204 1.01 8.75 6.53
C ALA A 204 0.52 7.48 7.25
N GLY A 205 1.29 6.95 8.19
CA GLY A 205 0.88 5.83 9.04
C GLY A 205 1.28 4.44 8.53
N LYS A 206 2.25 4.34 7.61
CA LYS A 206 2.75 3.06 7.06
C LYS A 206 3.07 2.03 8.17
N GLY A 207 3.94 2.38 9.10
CA GLY A 207 4.35 1.49 10.19
C GLY A 207 3.19 1.06 11.10
N GLY A 208 2.24 1.97 11.36
CA GLY A 208 1.04 1.66 12.14
C GLY A 208 0.12 0.66 11.43
N ASN A 209 -0.01 0.76 10.11
CA ASN A 209 -0.78 -0.18 9.30
C ASN A 209 -0.10 -1.55 9.24
N ILE A 210 1.21 -1.60 8.99
CA ILE A 210 1.98 -2.84 8.99
C ILE A 210 1.83 -3.56 10.34
N ARG A 211 2.03 -2.85 11.44
CA ARG A 211 1.89 -3.43 12.78
C ARG A 211 0.51 -4.07 12.99
N ARG A 212 -0.58 -3.38 12.62
CA ARG A 212 -1.94 -3.92 12.79
C ARG A 212 -2.23 -5.09 11.86
N LEU A 213 -1.66 -5.09 10.68
CA LEU A 213 -1.77 -6.21 9.75
C LEU A 213 -1.11 -7.46 10.33
N THR A 214 0.10 -7.31 10.90
CA THR A 214 0.92 -8.43 11.35
C THR A 214 0.66 -8.84 12.80
N GLU A 215 -0.13 -8.08 13.57
CA GLU A 215 -0.33 -8.28 15.02
C GLU A 215 -0.85 -9.67 15.37
N GLU A 216 -1.73 -10.25 14.55
CA GLU A 216 -2.30 -11.59 14.73
C GLU A 216 -1.73 -12.62 13.72
N MET A 217 -0.71 -12.28 12.95
CA MET A 217 -0.07 -13.21 12.03
C MET A 217 1.03 -14.00 12.74
N ASP A 218 1.25 -15.25 12.31
CA ASP A 218 2.38 -16.03 12.80
C ASP A 218 3.70 -15.41 12.30
N PRO A 219 4.60 -14.96 13.20
CA PRO A 219 5.85 -14.31 12.78
C PRO A 219 6.82 -15.22 12.01
N ARG A 220 6.58 -16.52 11.97
CA ARG A 220 7.36 -17.47 11.15
C ARG A 220 6.92 -17.49 9.69
N GLY A 221 5.79 -16.88 9.38
CA GLY A 221 5.18 -16.90 8.05
C GLY A 221 5.31 -15.58 7.28
N TYR A 222 6.01 -14.58 7.80
CA TYR A 222 6.28 -13.32 7.10
C TYR A 222 7.65 -12.74 7.48
N GLU A 223 8.21 -11.93 6.59
CA GLU A 223 9.44 -11.15 6.78
C GLU A 223 9.15 -9.65 6.64
#